data_206935fcd21fd610b004b16a9d7cff93
#
_entry.id   206935fcd21fd610b004b16a9d7cff93
#
_cell.length_a   1.000
_cell.length_b   1.000
_cell.length_c   1.000
_cell.angle_alpha   90.00
_cell.angle_beta   90.00
_cell.angle_gamma   90.00
#
_symmetry.space_group_name_H-M   'P 1'
#
loop_
_entity.id
_entity.type
_entity.pdbx_description
1 polymer ?
#
loop_
_entity_poly.entity_id
_entity_poly.type
_entity_poly.pdbx_seq_one_letter_code
_entity_poly.pdbx_strand_id
1 'polypeptide(L)'
;MSAAATSPSSPSSLQLKSRIAGGLYLFSVLTAALGEGYLHGRLAHAVGLIAVAGMVAVTVLVYVILRPVDRNLVFLATTINLVGCLFEAGRFSPQGVDIAVVMTGFYCLLIAIVLLRANFLPRLLVLPMALAGLGWLSFMSPSLASSLSPWNLACGLLGEAIVFLWLLLKGIDAERWQQQNDAR
;
A
#
# COMPACT_ATOMS: atom_id res chain seq x y z
N MET A 1 -27.34 -7.65 27.24
CA MET A 1 -26.62 -6.87 26.18
C MET A 1 -26.16 -7.89 25.17
N SER A 2 -26.86 -8.00 24.05
CA SER A 2 -26.57 -8.98 22.98
C SER A 2 -25.36 -8.46 22.18
N ALA A 3 -24.23 -9.16 22.23
CA ALA A 3 -23.10 -8.88 21.36
C ALA A 3 -23.55 -9.16 19.91
N ALA A 4 -23.61 -8.11 19.11
CA ALA A 4 -23.85 -8.24 17.68
C ALA A 4 -22.72 -9.09 17.08
N ALA A 5 -23.02 -10.34 16.80
CA ALA A 5 -22.14 -11.25 16.06
C ALA A 5 -21.90 -10.60 14.69
N THR A 6 -20.69 -10.08 14.47
CA THR A 6 -20.24 -9.65 13.15
C THR A 6 -20.30 -10.88 12.24
N SER A 7 -21.26 -10.89 11.32
CA SER A 7 -21.41 -11.96 10.33
C SER A 7 -20.05 -12.17 9.61
N PRO A 8 -19.60 -13.43 9.46
CA PRO A 8 -18.37 -13.72 8.73
C PRO A 8 -18.49 -13.14 7.32
N SER A 9 -17.47 -12.38 6.92
CA SER A 9 -17.44 -11.77 5.58
C SER A 9 -17.52 -12.88 4.54
N SER A 10 -18.55 -12.84 3.67
CA SER A 10 -18.72 -13.86 2.63
C SER A 10 -17.48 -13.91 1.70
N PRO A 11 -17.10 -15.08 1.17
CA PRO A 11 -15.96 -15.22 0.24
C PRO A 11 -15.99 -14.23 -0.91
N SER A 12 -17.18 -13.92 -1.44
CA SER A 12 -17.39 -12.93 -2.50
C SER A 12 -17.05 -11.51 -2.06
N SER A 13 -17.33 -11.14 -0.81
CA SER A 13 -17.01 -9.79 -0.30
C SER A 13 -15.51 -9.57 -0.11
N LEU A 14 -14.75 -10.60 0.24
CA LEU A 14 -13.30 -10.55 0.38
C LEU A 14 -12.59 -10.41 -0.99
N GLN A 15 -13.07 -11.18 -1.98
CA GLN A 15 -12.62 -11.08 -3.36
C GLN A 15 -12.87 -9.66 -3.91
N LEU A 16 -14.05 -9.11 -3.65
CA LEU A 16 -14.39 -7.75 -4.06
C LEU A 16 -13.47 -6.72 -3.39
N LYS A 17 -13.22 -6.83 -2.08
CA LYS A 17 -12.32 -5.92 -1.35
C LYS A 17 -10.90 -5.95 -1.91
N SER A 18 -10.37 -7.12 -2.25
CA SER A 18 -9.03 -7.24 -2.83
C SER A 18 -8.95 -6.58 -4.21
N ARG A 19 -9.96 -6.78 -5.07
CA ARG A 19 -10.02 -6.14 -6.39
C ARG A 19 -10.19 -4.63 -6.29
N ILE A 20 -11.02 -4.16 -5.36
CA ILE A 20 -11.17 -2.71 -5.10
C ILE A 20 -9.83 -2.12 -4.64
N ALA A 21 -9.10 -2.78 -3.74
CA ALA A 21 -7.79 -2.31 -3.30
C ALA A 21 -6.80 -2.17 -4.48
N GLY A 22 -6.73 -3.18 -5.35
CA GLY A 22 -5.91 -3.11 -6.57
C GLY A 22 -6.32 -2.00 -7.53
N GLY A 23 -7.62 -1.85 -7.78
CA GLY A 23 -8.15 -0.79 -8.66
C GLY A 23 -7.92 0.62 -8.11
N LEU A 24 -8.16 0.83 -6.81
CA LEU A 24 -7.92 2.11 -6.13
C LEU A 24 -6.44 2.48 -6.12
N TYR A 25 -5.54 1.50 -5.94
CA TYR A 25 -4.10 1.75 -6.02
C TYR A 25 -3.72 2.30 -7.41
N LEU A 26 -4.11 1.61 -8.48
CA LEU A 26 -3.81 2.06 -9.83
C LEU A 26 -4.41 3.44 -10.11
N PHE A 27 -5.66 3.66 -9.69
CA PHE A 27 -6.31 4.96 -9.80
C PHE A 27 -5.49 6.06 -9.09
N SER A 28 -5.04 5.80 -7.85
CA SER A 28 -4.27 6.77 -7.05
C SER A 28 -2.93 7.10 -7.71
N VAL A 29 -2.18 6.09 -8.15
CA VAL A 29 -0.87 6.28 -8.80
C VAL A 29 -1.03 7.04 -10.12
N LEU A 30 -2.00 6.68 -10.96
CA LEU A 30 -2.26 7.39 -12.21
C LEU A 30 -2.70 8.83 -11.97
N THR A 31 -3.55 9.07 -10.96
CA THR A 31 -4.01 10.40 -10.59
C THR A 31 -2.85 11.27 -10.07
N ALA A 32 -1.97 10.71 -9.24
CA ALA A 32 -0.76 11.40 -8.78
C ALA A 32 0.16 11.75 -9.94
N ALA A 33 0.45 10.80 -10.83
CA ALA A 33 1.31 11.03 -12.00
C ALA A 33 0.76 12.10 -12.95
N LEU A 34 -0.56 12.14 -13.16
CA LEU A 34 -1.22 13.19 -13.94
C LEU A 34 -1.13 14.55 -13.24
N GLY A 35 -1.32 14.58 -11.92
CA GLY A 35 -1.22 15.80 -11.12
C GLY A 35 0.16 16.43 -11.18
N GLU A 36 1.21 15.62 -11.04
CA GLU A 36 2.59 16.10 -11.04
C GLU A 36 3.13 16.41 -12.45
N GLY A 37 2.74 15.60 -13.44
CA GLY A 37 3.28 15.71 -14.80
C GLY A 37 2.64 16.79 -15.66
N TYR A 38 1.35 17.08 -15.48
CA TYR A 38 0.59 17.92 -16.42
C TYR A 38 -0.13 19.10 -15.77
N LEU A 39 -0.29 19.13 -14.45
CA LEU A 39 -1.06 20.16 -13.77
C LEU A 39 -0.17 21.07 -12.93
N HIS A 40 -0.62 22.31 -12.71
CA HIS A 40 0.12 23.30 -11.91
C HIS A 40 -0.80 24.02 -10.92
N GLY A 41 -0.20 24.53 -9.85
CA GLY A 41 -0.89 25.34 -8.85
C GLY A 41 -1.98 24.59 -8.08
N ARG A 42 -3.13 25.25 -7.86
CA ARG A 42 -4.24 24.70 -7.05
C ARG A 42 -4.84 23.42 -7.61
N LEU A 43 -4.87 23.27 -8.94
CA LEU A 43 -5.42 22.09 -9.57
C LEU A 43 -4.55 20.86 -9.34
N ALA A 44 -3.23 20.99 -9.46
CA ALA A 44 -2.28 19.92 -9.12
C ALA A 44 -2.44 19.48 -7.66
N HIS A 45 -2.59 20.43 -6.73
CA HIS A 45 -2.81 20.13 -5.32
C HIS A 45 -4.14 19.38 -5.08
N ALA A 46 -5.24 19.82 -5.69
CA ALA A 46 -6.53 19.15 -5.55
C ALA A 46 -6.50 17.73 -6.09
N VAL A 47 -5.86 17.50 -7.23
CA VAL A 47 -5.69 16.16 -7.83
C VAL A 47 -4.78 15.29 -6.94
N GLY A 48 -3.72 15.85 -6.37
CA GLY A 48 -2.88 15.14 -5.40
C GLY A 48 -3.65 14.70 -4.15
N LEU A 49 -4.54 15.54 -3.61
CA LEU A 49 -5.40 15.17 -2.48
C LEU A 49 -6.36 14.01 -2.82
N ILE A 50 -6.87 13.95 -4.06
CA ILE A 50 -7.70 12.84 -4.52
C ILE A 50 -6.86 11.54 -4.56
N ALA A 51 -5.62 11.62 -5.05
CA ALA A 51 -4.71 10.48 -5.07
C ALA A 51 -4.40 9.98 -3.64
N VAL A 52 -4.11 10.91 -2.71
CA VAL A 52 -3.87 10.58 -1.30
C VAL A 52 -5.11 9.94 -0.66
N ALA A 53 -6.31 10.45 -0.91
CA ALA A 53 -7.55 9.85 -0.40
C ALA A 53 -7.73 8.41 -0.90
N GLY A 54 -7.40 8.14 -2.16
CA GLY A 54 -7.37 6.80 -2.72
C GLY A 54 -6.35 5.90 -1.99
N MET A 55 -5.13 6.40 -1.73
CA MET A 55 -4.09 5.64 -1.00
C MET A 55 -4.50 5.34 0.44
N VAL A 56 -5.18 6.26 1.13
CA VAL A 56 -5.77 6.00 2.46
C VAL A 56 -6.77 4.84 2.38
N ALA A 57 -7.67 4.84 1.40
CA ALA A 57 -8.64 3.77 1.21
C ALA A 57 -7.96 2.42 0.90
N VAL A 58 -6.92 2.42 0.05
CA VAL A 58 -6.09 1.24 -0.22
C VAL A 58 -5.46 0.70 1.06
N THR A 59 -4.83 1.57 1.85
CA THR A 59 -4.15 1.20 3.10
C THR A 59 -5.13 0.53 4.09
N VAL A 60 -6.34 1.08 4.22
CA VAL A 60 -7.40 0.49 5.08
C VAL A 60 -7.86 -0.86 4.53
N LEU A 61 -8.03 -1.02 3.22
CA LEU A 61 -8.41 -2.28 2.62
C LEU A 61 -7.34 -3.36 2.80
N VAL A 62 -6.05 -3.00 2.61
CA VAL A 62 -4.91 -3.89 2.85
C VAL A 62 -4.87 -4.32 4.32
N TYR A 63 -5.13 -3.41 5.26
CA TYR A 63 -5.27 -3.76 6.68
C TYR A 63 -6.33 -4.82 6.90
N VAL A 64 -7.53 -4.63 6.35
CA VAL A 64 -8.65 -5.59 6.50
C VAL A 64 -8.31 -6.95 5.91
N ILE A 65 -7.60 -6.98 4.78
CA ILE A 65 -7.19 -8.20 4.09
C ILE A 65 -6.10 -8.95 4.87
N LEU A 66 -5.10 -8.24 5.38
CA LEU A 66 -3.91 -8.85 5.97
C LEU A 66 -3.96 -9.01 7.50
N ARG A 67 -4.92 -8.40 8.19
CA ARG A 67 -5.06 -8.50 9.66
C ARG A 67 -5.10 -9.93 10.20
N PRO A 68 -5.62 -10.98 9.47
CA PRO A 68 -5.59 -12.36 9.97
C PRO A 68 -4.19 -12.98 9.98
N VAL A 69 -3.21 -12.37 9.31
CA VAL A 69 -1.82 -12.88 9.27
C VAL A 69 -1.06 -12.46 10.53
N ASP A 70 -1.02 -11.16 10.79
CA ASP A 70 -0.38 -10.57 11.98
C ASP A 70 -0.99 -9.19 12.26
N ARG A 71 -1.96 -9.14 13.17
CA ARG A 71 -2.73 -7.93 13.46
C ARG A 71 -1.84 -6.75 13.89
N ASN A 72 -0.84 -7.02 14.74
CA ASN A 72 0.01 -5.97 15.30
C ASN A 72 0.96 -5.40 14.24
N LEU A 73 1.56 -6.27 13.44
CA LEU A 73 2.48 -5.86 12.38
C LEU A 73 1.75 -5.11 11.27
N VAL A 74 0.57 -5.58 10.88
CA VAL A 74 -0.26 -4.91 9.87
C VAL A 74 -0.79 -3.57 10.41
N PHE A 75 -1.16 -3.50 11.69
CA PHE A 75 -1.56 -2.25 12.31
C PHE A 75 -0.41 -1.22 12.31
N LEU A 76 0.79 -1.64 12.68
CA LEU A 76 1.99 -0.78 12.63
C LEU A 76 2.25 -0.29 11.20
N ALA A 77 2.25 -1.18 10.22
CA ALA A 77 2.43 -0.83 8.82
C ALA A 77 1.39 0.19 8.35
N THR A 78 0.11 -0.08 8.64
CA THR A 78 -1.00 0.81 8.31
C THR A 78 -0.82 2.21 8.92
N THR A 79 -0.44 2.27 10.19
CA THR A 79 -0.22 3.56 10.90
C THR A 79 0.90 4.35 10.24
N ILE A 80 2.03 3.69 9.92
CA ILE A 80 3.16 4.34 9.24
C ILE A 80 2.73 4.92 7.90
N ASN A 81 1.99 4.16 7.09
CA ASN A 81 1.56 4.64 5.77
C ASN A 81 0.52 5.76 5.87
N LEU A 82 -0.40 5.70 6.83
CA LEU A 82 -1.37 6.79 7.06
C LEU A 82 -0.67 8.08 7.50
N VAL A 83 0.37 7.98 8.32
CA VAL A 83 1.22 9.14 8.67
C VAL A 83 1.93 9.67 7.42
N GLY A 84 2.45 8.79 6.55
CA GLY A 84 3.00 9.17 5.25
C GLY A 84 1.98 9.94 4.40
N CYS A 85 0.75 9.45 4.29
CA CYS A 85 -0.34 10.14 3.58
C CYS A 85 -0.63 11.55 4.13
N LEU A 86 -0.49 11.77 5.44
CA LEU A 86 -0.64 13.10 6.04
C LEU A 86 0.50 14.05 5.62
N PHE A 87 1.75 13.56 5.60
CA PHE A 87 2.88 14.35 5.12
C PHE A 87 2.76 14.69 3.64
N GLU A 88 2.30 13.73 2.81
CA GLU A 88 2.02 13.94 1.40
C GLU A 88 0.96 15.03 1.18
N ALA A 89 -0.18 14.92 1.88
CA ALA A 89 -1.25 15.92 1.81
C ALA A 89 -0.77 17.33 2.21
N GLY A 90 0.11 17.42 3.23
CA GLY A 90 0.72 18.65 3.69
C GLY A 90 1.93 19.11 2.86
N ARG A 91 2.39 18.33 1.88
CA ARG A 91 3.62 18.59 1.09
C ARG A 91 4.84 18.88 1.96
N PHE A 92 4.99 18.13 3.03
CA PHE A 92 6.04 18.34 4.01
C PHE A 92 7.31 17.58 3.64
N SER A 93 8.32 18.31 3.14
CA SER A 93 9.61 17.76 2.68
C SER A 93 10.77 18.51 3.34
N PRO A 94 11.07 18.27 4.62
CA PRO A 94 12.16 18.96 5.31
C PRO A 94 13.50 18.60 4.70
N GLN A 95 14.33 19.61 4.45
CA GLN A 95 15.68 19.45 3.89
C GLN A 95 15.73 18.67 2.56
N GLY A 96 14.64 18.65 1.79
CA GLY A 96 14.55 17.92 0.52
C GLY A 96 14.35 16.42 0.66
N VAL A 97 14.11 15.91 1.87
CA VAL A 97 13.73 14.51 2.10
C VAL A 97 12.22 14.37 1.98
N ASP A 98 11.78 13.50 1.11
CA ASP A 98 10.37 13.16 0.98
C ASP A 98 9.96 12.13 2.04
N ILE A 99 9.49 12.63 3.19
CA ILE A 99 9.10 11.78 4.32
C ILE A 99 7.94 10.85 3.95
N ALA A 100 7.00 11.28 3.12
CA ALA A 100 5.87 10.47 2.71
C ALA A 100 6.34 9.22 1.96
N VAL A 101 7.24 9.38 0.99
CA VAL A 101 7.84 8.28 0.23
C VAL A 101 8.65 7.35 1.13
N VAL A 102 9.42 7.89 2.08
CA VAL A 102 10.17 7.09 3.06
C VAL A 102 9.23 6.25 3.94
N MET A 103 8.12 6.82 4.42
CA MET A 103 7.11 6.09 5.20
C MET A 103 6.48 4.96 4.37
N THR A 104 6.21 5.21 3.10
CA THR A 104 5.75 4.16 2.17
C THR A 104 6.79 3.05 2.03
N GLY A 105 8.08 3.37 2.02
CA GLY A 105 9.17 2.38 2.02
C GLY A 105 9.12 1.45 3.24
N PHE A 106 8.98 1.99 4.43
CA PHE A 106 8.81 1.18 5.65
C PHE A 106 7.52 0.35 5.61
N TYR A 107 6.42 0.93 5.16
CA TYR A 107 5.16 0.21 4.96
C TYR A 107 5.35 -1.00 4.04
N CYS A 108 5.97 -0.83 2.88
CA CYS A 108 6.21 -1.92 1.92
C CYS A 108 7.06 -3.04 2.52
N LEU A 109 8.12 -2.73 3.29
CA LEU A 109 8.93 -3.76 3.95
C LEU A 109 8.14 -4.52 5.01
N LEU A 110 7.35 -3.83 5.83
CA LEU A 110 6.50 -4.49 6.83
C LEU A 110 5.44 -5.37 6.17
N ILE A 111 4.81 -4.91 5.08
CA ILE A 111 3.86 -5.72 4.31
C ILE A 111 4.56 -6.92 3.65
N ALA A 112 5.79 -6.78 3.15
CA ALA A 112 6.56 -7.91 2.62
C ALA A 112 6.78 -9.00 3.69
N ILE A 113 7.07 -8.62 4.94
CA ILE A 113 7.20 -9.56 6.06
C ILE A 113 5.85 -10.23 6.37
N VAL A 114 4.74 -9.50 6.30
CA VAL A 114 3.40 -10.07 6.48
C VAL A 114 3.07 -11.05 5.35
N LEU A 115 3.40 -10.71 4.10
CA LEU A 115 3.18 -11.58 2.94
C LEU A 115 3.94 -12.91 3.04
N LEU A 116 5.13 -12.94 3.67
CA LEU A 116 5.86 -14.19 3.94
C LEU A 116 5.05 -15.17 4.81
N ARG A 117 4.19 -14.65 5.68
CA ARG A 117 3.37 -15.42 6.62
C ARG A 117 1.95 -15.67 6.13
N ALA A 118 1.56 -15.05 5.02
CA ALA A 118 0.22 -15.19 4.44
C ALA A 118 0.12 -16.48 3.62
N ASN A 119 -0.87 -17.33 3.95
CA ASN A 119 -1.10 -18.59 3.24
C ASN A 119 -2.05 -18.44 2.04
N PHE A 120 -2.78 -17.33 1.97
CA PHE A 120 -3.79 -17.04 0.95
C PHE A 120 -3.29 -16.15 -0.20
N LEU A 121 -2.02 -15.76 -0.18
CA LEU A 121 -1.32 -15.02 -1.23
C LEU A 121 -0.04 -15.77 -1.66
N PRO A 122 0.33 -15.70 -2.94
CA PRO A 122 1.54 -16.37 -3.41
C PRO A 122 2.80 -15.68 -2.86
N ARG A 123 3.73 -16.48 -2.37
CA ARG A 123 5.02 -16.01 -1.84
C ARG A 123 5.85 -15.20 -2.84
N LEU A 124 5.56 -15.36 -4.14
CA LEU A 124 6.22 -14.60 -5.20
C LEU A 124 6.01 -13.08 -5.05
N LEU A 125 4.91 -12.65 -4.41
CA LEU A 125 4.61 -11.23 -4.18
C LEU A 125 5.50 -10.57 -3.10
N VAL A 126 6.21 -11.36 -2.31
CA VAL A 126 7.11 -10.86 -1.26
C VAL A 126 8.29 -10.09 -1.86
N LEU A 127 8.91 -10.68 -2.91
CA LEU A 127 10.10 -10.08 -3.51
C LEU A 127 9.82 -8.70 -4.14
N PRO A 128 8.81 -8.52 -5.01
CA PRO A 128 8.50 -7.21 -5.56
C PRO A 128 8.13 -6.20 -4.47
N MET A 129 7.39 -6.60 -3.43
CA MET A 129 7.03 -5.71 -2.33
C MET A 129 8.25 -5.29 -1.49
N ALA A 130 9.20 -6.19 -1.24
CA ALA A 130 10.45 -5.86 -0.57
C ALA A 130 11.34 -4.93 -1.41
N LEU A 131 11.44 -5.18 -2.72
CA LEU A 131 12.17 -4.31 -3.64
C LEU A 131 11.53 -2.91 -3.71
N ALA A 132 10.19 -2.82 -3.70
CA ALA A 132 9.49 -1.54 -3.61
C ALA A 132 9.90 -0.78 -2.34
N GLY A 133 9.90 -1.45 -1.19
CA GLY A 133 10.31 -0.83 0.07
C GLY A 133 11.74 -0.30 0.03
N LEU A 134 12.69 -1.07 -0.51
CA LEU A 134 14.08 -0.63 -0.65
C LEU A 134 14.22 0.55 -1.63
N GLY A 135 13.47 0.52 -2.75
CA GLY A 135 13.42 1.62 -3.71
C GLY A 135 12.97 2.93 -3.05
N TRP A 136 11.87 2.91 -2.32
CA TRP A 136 11.34 4.07 -1.61
C TRP A 136 12.24 4.54 -0.46
N LEU A 137 12.89 3.64 0.28
CA LEU A 137 13.82 4.02 1.36
C LEU A 137 15.07 4.73 0.84
N SER A 138 15.44 4.60 -0.44
CA SER A 138 16.54 5.37 -1.01
C SER A 138 16.33 6.88 -0.92
N PHE A 139 15.07 7.33 -0.82
CA PHE A 139 14.70 8.75 -0.67
C PHE A 139 14.97 9.33 0.74
N MET A 140 15.46 8.51 1.68
CA MET A 140 15.97 9.03 2.96
C MET A 140 17.16 9.95 2.80
N SER A 141 17.90 9.84 1.70
CA SER A 141 19.04 10.69 1.39
C SER A 141 18.93 11.22 -0.04
N PRO A 142 18.88 12.55 -0.24
CA PRO A 142 18.84 13.14 -1.60
C PRO A 142 19.97 12.69 -2.51
N SER A 143 21.20 12.50 -1.95
CA SER A 143 22.35 12.01 -2.71
C SER A 143 22.16 10.56 -3.16
N LEU A 144 21.61 9.70 -2.30
CA LEU A 144 21.32 8.31 -2.63
C LEU A 144 20.19 8.22 -3.66
N ALA A 145 19.12 8.99 -3.47
CA ALA A 145 18.01 9.06 -4.39
C ALA A 145 18.46 9.47 -5.80
N SER A 146 19.31 10.49 -5.92
CA SER A 146 19.81 10.95 -7.21
C SER A 146 20.76 9.94 -7.87
N SER A 147 21.60 9.25 -7.10
CA SER A 147 22.55 8.26 -7.64
C SER A 147 21.86 6.99 -8.14
N LEU A 148 20.72 6.62 -7.55
CA LEU A 148 19.94 5.44 -7.91
C LEU A 148 18.81 5.74 -8.91
N SER A 149 18.58 7.01 -9.24
CA SER A 149 17.57 7.39 -10.23
C SER A 149 17.97 6.92 -11.65
N PRO A 150 17.03 6.38 -12.45
CA PRO A 150 15.57 6.21 -12.19
C PRO A 150 15.22 4.85 -11.56
N TRP A 151 16.19 4.01 -11.21
CA TRP A 151 15.97 2.61 -10.79
C TRP A 151 15.22 2.50 -9.48
N ASN A 152 15.45 3.41 -8.53
CA ASN A 152 14.74 3.45 -7.27
C ASN A 152 13.23 3.69 -7.47
N LEU A 153 12.84 4.63 -8.33
CA LEU A 153 11.45 4.86 -8.71
C LEU A 153 10.86 3.65 -9.42
N ALA A 154 11.61 3.05 -10.35
CA ALA A 154 11.18 1.85 -11.06
C ALA A 154 10.93 0.69 -10.09
N CYS A 155 11.85 0.43 -9.15
CA CYS A 155 11.68 -0.61 -8.13
C CYS A 155 10.47 -0.32 -7.24
N GLY A 156 10.28 0.93 -6.79
CA GLY A 156 9.16 1.35 -5.97
C GLY A 156 7.83 1.09 -6.68
N LEU A 157 7.63 1.75 -7.80
CA LEU A 157 6.36 1.70 -8.54
C LEU A 157 6.05 0.31 -9.10
N LEU A 158 7.01 -0.36 -9.75
CA LEU A 158 6.78 -1.68 -10.33
C LEU A 158 6.57 -2.75 -9.27
N GLY A 159 7.32 -2.68 -8.16
CA GLY A 159 7.17 -3.63 -7.07
C GLY A 159 5.78 -3.59 -6.45
N GLU A 160 5.27 -2.40 -6.14
CA GLU A 160 3.89 -2.24 -5.67
C GLU A 160 2.86 -2.61 -6.75
N ALA A 161 3.07 -2.14 -7.99
CA ALA A 161 2.14 -2.40 -9.09
C ALA A 161 1.92 -3.90 -9.30
N ILE A 162 2.96 -4.74 -9.20
CA ILE A 162 2.85 -6.20 -9.33
C ILE A 162 1.90 -6.75 -8.26
N VAL A 163 2.05 -6.32 -7.00
CA VAL A 163 1.21 -6.79 -5.89
C VAL A 163 -0.24 -6.35 -6.08
N PHE A 164 -0.47 -5.08 -6.40
CA PHE A 164 -1.82 -4.54 -6.56
C PHE A 164 -2.50 -5.01 -7.85
N LEU A 165 -1.77 -5.23 -8.94
CA LEU A 165 -2.29 -5.89 -10.14
C LEU A 165 -2.68 -7.34 -9.85
N TRP A 166 -1.90 -8.06 -9.03
CA TRP A 166 -2.30 -9.39 -8.59
C TRP A 166 -3.63 -9.34 -7.83
N LEU A 167 -3.76 -8.43 -6.85
CA LEU A 167 -5.01 -8.26 -6.10
C LEU A 167 -6.19 -7.90 -6.99
N LEU A 168 -5.98 -7.09 -8.02
CA LEU A 168 -7.03 -6.70 -8.97
C LEU A 168 -7.47 -7.88 -9.85
N LEU A 169 -6.51 -8.59 -10.43
CA LEU A 169 -6.79 -9.62 -11.45
C LEU A 169 -7.16 -10.97 -10.84
N LYS A 170 -6.38 -11.42 -9.85
CA LYS A 170 -6.53 -12.74 -9.21
C LYS A 170 -7.26 -12.65 -7.87
N GLY A 171 -7.04 -11.58 -7.10
CA GLY A 171 -7.55 -11.44 -5.75
C GLY A 171 -6.82 -12.32 -4.75
N ILE A 172 -7.53 -12.74 -3.69
CA ILE A 172 -7.05 -13.61 -2.62
C ILE A 172 -7.79 -14.94 -2.61
N ASP A 173 -7.16 -15.98 -2.06
CA ASP A 173 -7.82 -17.24 -1.76
C ASP A 173 -8.69 -17.09 -0.49
N ALA A 174 -10.00 -16.95 -0.67
CA ALA A 174 -10.92 -16.64 0.41
C ALA A 174 -11.09 -17.80 1.41
N GLU A 175 -10.94 -19.05 0.97
CA GLU A 175 -11.03 -20.24 1.84
C GLU A 175 -9.82 -20.28 2.77
N ARG A 176 -8.62 -20.14 2.25
CA ARG A 176 -7.40 -20.09 3.05
C ARG A 176 -7.36 -18.86 3.97
N TRP A 177 -7.91 -17.74 3.52
CA TRP A 177 -8.04 -16.55 4.37
C TRP A 177 -8.92 -16.83 5.59
N GLN A 178 -10.08 -17.49 5.40
CA GLN A 178 -10.95 -17.87 6.50
C GLN A 178 -10.28 -18.85 7.45
N GLN A 179 -9.62 -19.89 6.93
CA GLN A 179 -8.86 -20.85 7.75
C GLN A 179 -7.79 -20.15 8.62
N GLN A 180 -7.08 -19.17 8.05
CA GLN A 180 -6.06 -18.41 8.79
C GLN A 180 -6.69 -17.46 9.82
N ASN A 181 -7.88 -16.93 9.56
CA ASN A 181 -8.61 -16.06 10.48
C ASN A 181 -9.20 -16.87 11.67
N ASP A 182 -9.68 -18.09 11.43
CA ASP A 182 -10.32 -18.93 12.44
C ASP A 182 -9.29 -19.66 13.34
N ALA A 183 -8.05 -19.78 12.90
CA ALA A 183 -6.94 -20.36 13.65
C ALA A 183 -6.35 -19.43 14.74
N ARG A 184 -6.91 -18.24 14.94
CA ARG A 184 -6.50 -17.23 15.94
C ARG A 184 -7.51 -17.05 17.03
#